data_caacdf88038606b96d320adbec2d583b
#
_entry.id   caacdf88038606b96d320adbec2d583b
#
_cell.length_a   1.000
_cell.length_b   1.000
_cell.length_c   1.000
_cell.angle_alpha   90.00
_cell.angle_beta   90.00
_cell.angle_gamma   90.00
#
_symmetry.space_group_name_H-M   'P 1'
#
loop_
_entity.id
_entity.type
_entity.pdbx_description
1 polymer ?
#
loop_
_entity_poly.entity_id
_entity_poly.type
_entity_poly.pdbx_seq_one_letter_code
_entity_poly.pdbx_strand_id
1 'polypeptide(L)'
;MKLKMHISKIKCINDLTIEIPIEPGLYAITGQNGSGKSTIVASASRVFFNLPMKEYFGDTVDGAMIEFELDGNKRSWHKNGKAWVQEQTGNMNIRGFYEGSLIYGYRFKDTTYDKLKKSESIDKAKLRTSHEFIRKNLGLILQGDEDYYEKLYEVPREYAKFDSSVFFYEKDGIQVSQFHMSTGENLLLSISNCSKLILQI
;
A
#
# COMPACT_ATOMS: atom_id res chain seq x y z
N MET A 1 2.28 -23.07 8.17
CA MET A 1 3.45 -22.24 8.55
C MET A 1 2.97 -20.96 9.19
N LYS A 2 3.61 -20.45 10.25
CA LYS A 2 3.16 -19.25 10.96
C LYS A 2 4.32 -18.29 11.14
N LEU A 3 4.07 -17.02 10.88
CA LEU A 3 4.97 -15.93 11.21
C LEU A 3 4.65 -15.49 12.64
N LYS A 4 5.58 -15.64 13.55
CA LYS A 4 5.47 -15.06 14.89
C LYS A 4 6.02 -13.64 14.86
N MET A 5 5.24 -12.69 15.34
CA MET A 5 5.62 -11.27 15.37
C MET A 5 5.47 -10.72 16.79
N HIS A 6 6.50 -10.03 17.26
CA HIS A 6 6.48 -9.25 18.48
C HIS A 6 6.64 -7.77 18.17
N ILE A 7 5.73 -6.96 18.69
CA ILE A 7 5.72 -5.50 18.55
C ILE A 7 5.76 -4.88 19.94
N SER A 8 6.70 -3.99 20.18
CA SER A 8 6.84 -3.30 21.46
C SER A 8 7.01 -1.80 21.30
N LYS A 9 6.27 -1.02 22.11
CA LYS A 9 6.34 0.45 22.21
C LYS A 9 6.12 1.19 20.89
N ILE A 10 5.20 0.72 20.04
CA ILE A 10 4.87 1.37 18.77
C ILE A 10 3.47 1.92 18.81
N LYS A 11 3.33 3.24 18.75
CA LYS A 11 2.06 3.97 18.80
C LYS A 11 1.23 3.52 20.02
N CYS A 12 0.03 2.97 19.80
CA CYS A 12 -0.84 2.48 20.87
C CYS A 12 -0.50 1.05 21.35
N ILE A 13 0.47 0.38 20.75
CA ILE A 13 0.88 -0.98 21.14
C ILE A 13 2.06 -0.89 22.10
N ASN A 14 1.84 -1.22 23.37
CA ASN A 14 2.87 -1.28 24.38
C ASN A 14 3.70 -2.55 24.25
N ASP A 15 3.02 -3.69 24.14
CA ASP A 15 3.62 -5.02 23.97
C ASP A 15 2.57 -5.95 23.36
N LEU A 16 2.93 -6.62 22.26
CA LEU A 16 2.03 -7.53 21.56
C LEU A 16 2.83 -8.62 20.87
N THR A 17 2.52 -9.88 21.19
CA THR A 17 2.97 -11.03 20.40
C THR A 17 1.79 -11.65 19.68
N ILE A 18 1.92 -11.85 18.37
CA ILE A 18 0.87 -12.46 17.55
C ILE A 18 1.48 -13.48 16.57
N GLU A 19 0.70 -14.48 16.21
CA GLU A 19 1.02 -15.43 15.15
C GLU A 19 0.14 -15.14 13.93
N ILE A 20 0.78 -14.94 12.78
CA ILE A 20 0.11 -14.66 11.52
C ILE A 20 0.26 -15.88 10.62
N PRO A 21 -0.86 -16.48 10.16
CA PRO A 21 -0.80 -17.56 9.17
C PRO A 21 -0.19 -17.02 7.86
N ILE A 22 0.63 -17.82 7.21
CA ILE A 22 1.25 -17.48 5.91
C ILE A 22 0.88 -18.48 4.82
N GLU A 23 -0.11 -19.33 5.07
CA GLU A 23 -0.74 -20.13 4.03
C GLU A 23 -1.65 -19.25 3.15
N PRO A 24 -1.88 -19.64 1.90
CA PRO A 24 -2.84 -18.93 1.03
C PRO A 24 -4.21 -18.82 1.69
N GLY A 25 -4.74 -17.60 1.78
CA GLY A 25 -6.03 -17.34 2.41
C GLY A 25 -6.31 -15.85 2.58
N LEU A 26 -7.53 -15.54 2.97
CA LEU A 26 -7.94 -14.20 3.36
C LEU A 26 -7.98 -14.10 4.89
N TYR A 27 -7.19 -13.21 5.45
CA TYR A 27 -7.11 -12.99 6.88
C TYR A 27 -7.51 -11.56 7.23
N ALA A 28 -8.38 -11.39 8.21
CA ALA A 28 -8.87 -10.10 8.64
C ALA A 28 -8.47 -9.79 10.09
N ILE A 29 -7.96 -8.59 10.32
CA ILE A 29 -7.72 -8.06 11.67
C ILE A 29 -8.87 -7.12 12.01
N THR A 30 -9.66 -7.47 13.02
CA THR A 30 -10.81 -6.70 13.47
C THR A 30 -10.55 -6.06 14.83
N GLY A 31 -11.33 -5.05 15.20
CA GLY A 31 -11.24 -4.37 16.48
C GLY A 31 -11.68 -2.90 16.39
N GLN A 32 -11.76 -2.23 17.53
CA GLN A 32 -12.16 -0.84 17.62
C GLN A 32 -11.21 0.12 16.90
N ASN A 33 -11.69 1.32 16.55
CA ASN A 33 -10.80 2.37 16.01
C ASN A 33 -9.76 2.76 17.05
N GLY A 34 -8.52 2.95 16.60
CA GLY A 34 -7.38 3.25 17.47
C GLY A 34 -6.74 2.03 18.15
N SER A 35 -7.25 0.81 17.99
CA SER A 35 -6.71 -0.39 18.65
C SER A 35 -5.37 -0.91 18.07
N GLY A 36 -4.80 -0.25 17.07
CA GLY A 36 -3.49 -0.63 16.52
C GLY A 36 -3.52 -1.54 15.29
N LYS A 37 -4.70 -1.84 14.72
CA LYS A 37 -4.83 -2.71 13.53
C LYS A 37 -3.87 -2.33 12.39
N SER A 38 -3.89 -1.05 11.99
CA SER A 38 -3.00 -0.53 10.94
C SER A 38 -1.52 -0.64 11.33
N THR A 39 -1.19 -0.50 12.62
CA THR A 39 0.16 -0.68 13.13
C THR A 39 0.62 -2.12 13.03
N ILE A 40 -0.25 -3.08 13.33
CA ILE A 40 0.02 -4.51 13.18
C ILE A 40 0.30 -4.85 11.71
N VAL A 41 -0.58 -4.41 10.80
CA VAL A 41 -0.42 -4.65 9.36
C VAL A 41 0.84 -3.99 8.82
N ALA A 42 1.11 -2.74 9.18
CA ALA A 42 2.32 -2.04 8.78
C ALA A 42 3.59 -2.71 9.33
N SER A 43 3.55 -3.20 10.56
CA SER A 43 4.65 -3.97 11.14
C SER A 43 4.87 -5.27 10.40
N ALA A 44 3.80 -6.05 10.15
CA ALA A 44 3.87 -7.29 9.39
C ALA A 44 4.44 -7.08 7.97
N SER A 45 4.11 -5.95 7.33
CA SER A 45 4.60 -5.64 5.99
C SER A 45 6.12 -5.54 5.90
N ARG A 46 6.81 -5.25 7.00
CA ARG A 46 8.28 -5.16 7.03
C ARG A 46 8.97 -6.48 6.72
N VAL A 47 8.32 -7.60 6.93
CA VAL A 47 8.85 -8.91 6.54
C VAL A 47 8.89 -9.05 5.03
N PHE A 48 7.84 -8.57 4.36
CA PHE A 48 7.58 -8.80 2.95
C PHE A 48 7.97 -7.64 2.06
N PHE A 49 7.94 -6.43 2.60
CA PHE A 49 8.08 -5.21 1.84
C PHE A 49 8.93 -4.17 2.58
N ASN A 50 9.76 -3.44 1.87
CA ASN A 50 10.61 -2.42 2.46
C ASN A 50 9.83 -1.11 2.70
N LEU A 51 8.87 -1.14 3.62
CA LEU A 51 8.14 0.05 4.03
C LEU A 51 9.10 1.07 4.65
N PRO A 52 9.05 2.35 4.26
CA PRO A 52 9.85 3.40 4.87
C PRO A 52 9.56 3.53 6.37
N MET A 53 10.48 3.05 7.20
CA MET A 53 10.33 3.07 8.66
C MET A 53 10.21 4.49 9.21
N LYS A 54 10.90 5.43 8.60
CA LYS A 54 10.91 6.84 9.02
C LYS A 54 9.53 7.48 8.89
N GLU A 55 8.82 7.17 7.84
CA GLU A 55 7.53 7.80 7.53
C GLU A 55 6.40 7.24 8.38
N TYR A 56 6.38 5.93 8.59
CA TYR A 56 5.31 5.30 9.37
C TYR A 56 5.60 5.27 10.87
N PHE A 57 6.86 5.08 11.23
CA PHE A 57 7.30 4.85 12.60
C PHE A 57 8.19 5.98 13.14
N GLY A 58 8.21 7.16 12.47
CA GLY A 58 9.09 8.28 12.82
C GLY A 58 8.93 8.79 14.23
N ASP A 59 7.70 8.91 14.70
CA ASP A 59 7.34 9.42 16.03
C ASP A 59 7.37 8.37 17.13
N THR A 60 7.92 7.19 16.83
CA THR A 60 8.02 6.10 17.79
C THR A 60 9.12 6.38 18.82
N VAL A 61 8.87 6.02 20.08
CA VAL A 61 9.80 6.22 21.18
C VAL A 61 11.06 5.36 21.06
N ASP A 62 12.13 5.76 21.72
CA ASP A 62 13.36 4.99 21.80
C ASP A 62 13.13 3.63 22.48
N GLY A 63 13.83 2.60 22.01
CA GLY A 63 13.63 1.23 22.45
C GLY A 63 12.36 0.54 21.92
N ALA A 64 11.64 1.15 20.99
CA ALA A 64 10.57 0.46 20.26
C ALA A 64 11.14 -0.65 19.37
N MET A 65 10.40 -1.75 19.22
CA MET A 65 10.89 -2.94 18.53
C MET A 65 9.79 -3.62 17.70
N ILE A 66 10.21 -4.17 16.57
CA ILE A 66 9.45 -5.14 15.79
C ILE A 66 10.36 -6.34 15.56
N GLU A 67 9.95 -7.51 16.02
CA GLU A 67 10.68 -8.76 15.82
C GLU A 67 9.80 -9.76 15.06
N PHE A 68 10.42 -10.51 14.16
CA PHE A 68 9.78 -11.61 13.43
C PHE A 68 10.57 -12.89 13.60
N GLU A 69 9.85 -13.99 13.73
CA GLU A 69 10.40 -15.34 13.71
C GLU A 69 9.61 -16.20 12.73
N LEU A 70 10.32 -16.84 11.81
CA LEU A 70 9.79 -17.77 10.84
C LEU A 70 10.77 -18.91 10.60
N ASP A 71 10.35 -20.15 10.90
CA ASP A 71 11.16 -21.35 10.70
C ASP A 71 12.57 -21.23 11.29
N GLY A 72 12.66 -20.71 12.52
CA GLY A 72 13.91 -20.51 13.23
C GLY A 72 14.76 -19.32 12.78
N ASN A 73 14.38 -18.65 11.71
CA ASN A 73 15.04 -17.41 11.29
C ASN A 73 14.39 -16.23 11.98
N LYS A 74 15.23 -15.27 12.40
CA LYS A 74 14.76 -14.06 13.08
C LYS A 74 15.21 -12.81 12.35
N ARG A 75 14.36 -11.81 12.39
CA ARG A 75 14.67 -10.46 11.95
C ARG A 75 14.01 -9.46 12.89
N SER A 76 14.77 -8.46 13.31
CA SER A 76 14.24 -7.41 14.17
C SER A 76 14.64 -6.03 13.66
N TRP A 77 13.81 -5.05 13.99
CA TRP A 77 14.13 -3.63 13.93
C TRP A 77 13.89 -3.06 15.29
N HIS A 78 14.87 -2.34 15.80
CA HIS A 78 14.73 -1.59 17.05
C HIS A 78 15.10 -0.13 16.86
N LYS A 79 14.38 0.74 17.57
CA LYS A 79 14.61 2.17 17.57
C LYS A 79 15.76 2.50 18.49
N ASN A 80 16.79 3.15 17.95
CA ASN A 80 17.92 3.67 18.71
C ASN A 80 18.07 5.17 18.40
N GLY A 81 17.63 6.02 19.29
CA GLY A 81 17.53 7.46 19.06
C GLY A 81 16.66 7.80 17.83
N LYS A 82 17.25 8.41 16.81
CA LYS A 82 16.54 8.78 15.57
C LYS A 82 16.53 7.68 14.51
N ALA A 83 17.31 6.61 14.68
CA ALA A 83 17.49 5.57 13.66
C ALA A 83 16.75 4.29 14.01
N TRP A 84 16.34 3.55 12.99
CA TRP A 84 15.92 2.16 13.11
C TRP A 84 17.09 1.26 12.72
N VAL A 85 17.49 0.39 13.63
CA VAL A 85 18.58 -0.57 13.42
C VAL A 85 17.99 -1.94 13.14
N GLN A 86 18.47 -2.57 12.10
CA GLN A 86 18.05 -3.92 11.71
C GLN A 86 19.07 -4.95 12.18
N GLU A 87 18.57 -6.02 12.77
CA GLU A 87 19.33 -7.24 13.06
C GLU A 87 18.65 -8.42 12.38
N GLN A 88 19.44 -9.37 11.89
CA GLN A 88 18.93 -10.55 11.21
C GLN A 88 19.79 -11.76 11.53
N THR A 89 19.12 -12.87 11.85
CA THR A 89 19.71 -14.20 11.96
C THR A 89 19.03 -15.12 10.97
N GLY A 90 19.81 -15.76 10.12
CA GLY A 90 19.29 -16.59 9.03
C GLY A 90 18.79 -15.79 7.82
N ASN A 91 18.17 -16.46 6.86
CA ASN A 91 17.68 -15.88 5.64
C ASN A 91 16.14 -15.97 5.56
N MET A 92 15.48 -14.82 5.60
CA MET A 92 14.05 -14.72 5.35
C MET A 92 13.81 -14.28 3.91
N ASN A 93 13.63 -15.23 2.99
CA ASN A 93 13.32 -14.94 1.60
C ASN A 93 11.80 -15.00 1.40
N ILE A 94 11.09 -14.01 1.93
CA ILE A 94 9.64 -13.86 1.77
C ILE A 94 9.38 -12.62 0.95
N ARG A 95 8.48 -12.74 -0.03
CA ARG A 95 8.04 -11.62 -0.88
C ARG A 95 6.59 -11.30 -0.58
N GLY A 96 6.25 -10.03 -0.63
CA GLY A 96 4.88 -9.57 -0.44
C GLY A 96 4.72 -8.10 -0.80
N PHE A 97 3.48 -7.64 -0.73
CA PHE A 97 3.12 -6.26 -1.00
C PHE A 97 2.40 -5.69 0.21
N TYR A 98 2.61 -4.40 0.44
CA TYR A 98 1.83 -3.63 1.41
C TYR A 98 1.09 -2.53 0.67
N GLU A 99 -0.24 -2.52 0.82
CA GLU A 99 -1.09 -1.44 0.37
C GLU A 99 -1.80 -0.82 1.56
N GLY A 100 -1.71 0.49 1.66
CA GLY A 100 -2.34 1.23 2.74
C GLY A 100 -2.47 2.71 2.43
N SER A 101 -3.42 3.37 3.05
CA SER A 101 -3.73 4.79 2.83
C SER A 101 -2.53 5.72 3.01
N LEU A 102 -1.57 5.36 3.87
CA LEU A 102 -0.35 6.13 4.10
C LEU A 102 0.61 6.14 2.91
N ILE A 103 0.64 5.09 2.10
CA ILE A 103 1.49 5.03 0.92
C ILE A 103 1.01 6.05 -0.12
N TYR A 104 -0.29 6.27 -0.24
CA TYR A 104 -0.83 7.26 -1.18
C TYR A 104 -0.55 8.69 -0.76
N GLY A 105 -0.80 9.07 0.47
CA GLY A 105 -0.48 10.40 0.97
C GLY A 105 1.01 10.74 0.85
N TYR A 106 1.86 9.73 0.76
CA TYR A 106 3.30 9.90 0.68
C TYR A 106 3.83 9.98 -0.75
N ARG A 107 3.20 9.30 -1.70
CA ARG A 107 3.59 9.32 -3.12
C ARG A 107 3.28 10.63 -3.81
N PHE A 108 2.32 11.37 -3.32
CA PHE A 108 1.83 12.59 -3.91
C PHE A 108 2.39 13.82 -3.20
N LYS A 109 3.62 14.21 -3.53
CA LYS A 109 4.14 15.52 -3.14
C LYS A 109 3.28 16.62 -3.78
N ASP A 110 3.04 17.71 -3.06
CA ASP A 110 2.23 18.85 -3.51
C ASP A 110 2.60 19.36 -4.90
N THR A 111 3.91 19.39 -5.23
CA THR A 111 4.41 19.79 -6.55
C THR A 111 3.93 18.90 -7.69
N THR A 112 3.53 17.71 -7.37
CA THR A 112 3.06 16.72 -8.32
C THR A 112 1.57 16.84 -8.55
N TYR A 113 0.82 17.12 -7.49
CA TYR A 113 -0.58 17.48 -7.54
C TYR A 113 -0.81 18.72 -8.40
N ASP A 114 0.01 19.76 -8.23
CA ASP A 114 -0.09 20.98 -9.02
C ASP A 114 0.21 20.76 -10.51
N LYS A 115 1.11 19.85 -10.83
CA LYS A 115 1.40 19.47 -12.24
C LYS A 115 0.25 18.70 -12.89
N LEU A 116 -0.45 17.88 -12.14
CA LEU A 116 -1.62 17.13 -12.64
C LEU A 116 -2.91 17.94 -12.60
N LYS A 117 -3.04 18.89 -11.68
CA LYS A 117 -4.15 19.86 -11.65
C LYS A 117 -4.15 20.75 -12.89
N LYS A 118 -3.00 20.97 -13.49
CA LYS A 118 -2.83 21.52 -14.82
C LYS A 118 -3.03 20.45 -15.92
N SER A 119 -4.02 19.58 -15.73
CA SER A 119 -4.31 18.43 -16.61
C SER A 119 -4.70 18.79 -18.04
N GLU A 120 -4.90 20.05 -18.33
CA GLU A 120 -4.92 20.58 -19.70
C GLU A 120 -3.63 20.29 -20.50
N SER A 121 -2.55 19.93 -19.78
CA SER A 121 -1.24 19.63 -20.36
C SER A 121 -0.93 18.13 -20.49
N ILE A 122 -1.82 17.22 -20.09
CA ILE A 122 -1.61 15.80 -20.33
C ILE A 122 -1.99 15.53 -21.77
N ASP A 123 -0.97 15.26 -22.57
CA ASP A 123 -1.13 14.85 -23.95
C ASP A 123 -2.01 13.58 -23.99
N LYS A 124 -3.22 13.71 -24.49
CA LYS A 124 -4.18 12.60 -24.59
C LYS A 124 -3.63 11.42 -25.38
N ALA A 125 -2.66 11.65 -26.28
CA ALA A 125 -1.97 10.62 -27.03
C ALA A 125 -1.08 9.72 -26.14
N LYS A 126 -0.76 10.16 -24.93
CA LYS A 126 0.05 9.40 -23.96
C LYS A 126 -0.79 8.65 -22.95
N LEU A 127 -2.10 8.85 -22.93
CA LEU A 127 -3.01 8.08 -22.11
C LEU A 127 -3.14 6.66 -22.67
N ARG A 128 -3.06 5.69 -21.79
CA ARG A 128 -3.40 4.29 -22.12
C ARG A 128 -4.72 3.94 -21.46
N THR A 129 -5.59 3.27 -22.18
CA THR A 129 -6.78 2.69 -21.57
C THR A 129 -6.32 1.67 -20.52
N SER A 130 -6.84 1.77 -19.31
CA SER A 130 -6.54 0.83 -18.25
C SER A 130 -6.96 -0.59 -18.61
N HIS A 131 -6.31 -1.58 -18.03
CA HIS A 131 -6.61 -2.99 -18.32
C HIS A 131 -8.08 -3.31 -18.05
N GLU A 132 -8.71 -4.10 -18.91
CA GLU A 132 -10.14 -4.44 -18.83
C GLU A 132 -10.50 -5.06 -17.47
N PHE A 133 -9.68 -5.97 -16.95
CA PHE A 133 -9.86 -6.57 -15.64
C PHE A 133 -9.98 -5.52 -14.53
N ILE A 134 -9.17 -4.47 -14.55
CA ILE A 134 -9.21 -3.39 -13.54
C ILE A 134 -10.52 -2.60 -13.70
N ARG A 135 -10.86 -2.21 -14.91
CA ARG A 135 -12.06 -1.40 -15.20
C ARG A 135 -13.33 -2.10 -14.75
N LYS A 136 -13.53 -3.34 -15.18
CA LYS A 136 -14.73 -4.13 -14.87
C LYS A 136 -14.87 -4.45 -13.39
N ASN A 137 -13.80 -4.91 -12.75
CA ASN A 137 -13.87 -5.22 -11.33
C ASN A 137 -14.07 -3.97 -10.45
N LEU A 138 -13.45 -2.84 -10.80
CA LEU A 138 -13.67 -1.58 -10.10
C LEU A 138 -15.13 -1.15 -10.20
N GLY A 139 -15.70 -1.19 -11.40
CA GLY A 139 -17.10 -0.85 -11.64
C GLY A 139 -18.06 -1.78 -10.90
N LEU A 140 -17.87 -3.08 -11.02
CA LEU A 140 -18.73 -4.07 -10.38
C LEU A 140 -18.70 -3.93 -8.85
N ILE A 141 -17.52 -3.81 -8.24
CA ILE A 141 -17.37 -3.77 -6.77
C ILE A 141 -17.90 -2.46 -6.18
N LEU A 142 -17.64 -1.33 -6.83
CA LEU A 142 -17.97 -0.01 -6.26
C LEU A 142 -19.36 0.49 -6.65
N GLN A 143 -19.82 0.12 -7.84
CA GLN A 143 -21.01 0.72 -8.43
C GLN A 143 -22.08 -0.32 -8.81
N GLY A 144 -21.74 -1.62 -8.78
CA GLY A 144 -22.60 -2.68 -9.28
C GLY A 144 -22.77 -2.69 -10.81
N ASP A 145 -21.91 -1.99 -11.53
CA ASP A 145 -21.96 -1.78 -12.98
C ASP A 145 -20.56 -1.97 -13.56
N GLU A 146 -20.36 -3.02 -14.36
CA GLU A 146 -19.06 -3.35 -14.96
C GLU A 146 -18.54 -2.25 -15.91
N ASP A 147 -19.43 -1.48 -16.52
CA ASP A 147 -19.09 -0.50 -17.52
C ASP A 147 -18.93 0.92 -16.94
N TYR A 148 -19.16 1.09 -15.62
CA TYR A 148 -19.07 2.40 -14.96
C TYR A 148 -17.73 3.10 -15.21
N TYR A 149 -16.61 2.35 -15.18
CA TYR A 149 -15.26 2.84 -15.44
C TYR A 149 -14.74 2.46 -16.84
N GLU A 150 -15.63 2.34 -17.85
CA GLU A 150 -15.24 2.04 -19.23
C GLU A 150 -14.12 2.97 -19.71
N LYS A 151 -14.23 4.26 -19.38
CA LYS A 151 -13.25 5.30 -19.72
C LYS A 151 -12.25 5.54 -18.57
N LEU A 152 -11.66 4.48 -18.03
CA LEU A 152 -10.54 4.57 -17.08
C LEU A 152 -9.23 4.54 -17.86
N TYR A 153 -8.41 5.56 -17.66
CA TYR A 153 -7.12 5.74 -18.33
C TYR A 153 -5.99 5.72 -17.32
N GLU A 154 -4.82 5.34 -17.80
CA GLU A 154 -3.58 5.31 -17.07
C GLU A 154 -2.58 6.26 -17.73
N VAL A 155 -1.96 7.15 -16.95
CA VAL A 155 -0.76 7.89 -17.34
C VAL A 155 0.44 7.05 -16.94
N PRO A 156 1.22 6.53 -17.89
CA PRO A 156 2.39 5.75 -17.59
C PRO A 156 3.41 6.52 -16.74
N ARG A 157 4.15 5.79 -15.93
CA ARG A 157 5.18 6.31 -15.01
C ARG A 157 6.16 7.28 -15.69
N GLU A 158 6.63 6.95 -16.87
CA GLU A 158 7.59 7.75 -17.63
C GLU A 158 7.08 9.16 -17.96
N TYR A 159 5.76 9.34 -18.09
CA TYR A 159 5.15 10.63 -18.40
C TYR A 159 4.66 11.36 -17.15
N ALA A 160 4.27 10.62 -16.14
CA ALA A 160 3.77 11.19 -14.90
C ALA A 160 4.88 11.73 -14.00
N LYS A 161 6.14 11.34 -14.22
CA LYS A 161 7.30 11.63 -13.34
C LYS A 161 7.08 11.19 -11.89
N PHE A 162 6.35 10.09 -11.72
CA PHE A 162 6.05 9.45 -10.45
C PHE A 162 6.71 8.09 -10.33
N ASP A 163 6.70 7.55 -9.14
CA ASP A 163 7.15 6.17 -8.90
C ASP A 163 6.13 5.12 -9.36
N SER A 164 4.93 5.55 -9.80
CA SER A 164 3.86 4.68 -10.29
C SER A 164 3.01 5.40 -11.33
N SER A 165 2.22 4.65 -12.09
CA SER A 165 1.18 5.20 -12.97
C SER A 165 0.12 5.94 -12.15
N VAL A 166 -0.53 6.92 -12.79
CA VAL A 166 -1.64 7.69 -12.24
C VAL A 166 -2.88 7.44 -13.08
N PHE A 167 -4.02 7.27 -12.44
CA PHE A 167 -5.28 6.94 -13.09
C PHE A 167 -6.20 8.15 -13.20
N PHE A 168 -7.01 8.15 -14.26
CA PHE A 168 -8.11 9.08 -14.51
C PHE A 168 -9.28 8.30 -15.05
N TYR A 169 -10.49 8.69 -14.68
CA TYR A 169 -11.67 8.25 -15.42
C TYR A 169 -12.47 9.44 -15.92
N GLU A 170 -13.26 9.20 -16.97
CA GLU A 170 -14.20 10.17 -17.51
C GLU A 170 -15.62 9.62 -17.36
N LYS A 171 -16.48 10.39 -16.73
CA LYS A 171 -17.90 10.09 -16.56
C LYS A 171 -18.69 11.36 -16.83
N ASP A 172 -19.70 11.26 -17.68
CA ASP A 172 -20.61 12.37 -18.03
C ASP A 172 -19.88 13.66 -18.46
N GLY A 173 -18.76 13.51 -19.18
CA GLY A 173 -17.92 14.62 -19.61
C GLY A 173 -17.01 15.21 -18.53
N ILE A 174 -17.06 14.68 -17.31
CA ILE A 174 -16.21 15.13 -16.21
C ILE A 174 -15.02 14.17 -16.09
N GLN A 175 -13.81 14.74 -16.07
CA GLN A 175 -12.58 13.99 -15.83
C GLN A 175 -12.21 14.03 -14.35
N VAL A 176 -12.08 12.86 -13.73
CA VAL A 176 -11.70 12.70 -12.32
C VAL A 176 -10.32 12.07 -12.25
N SER A 177 -9.37 12.77 -11.66
CA SER A 177 -8.03 12.24 -11.42
C SER A 177 -8.00 11.39 -10.16
N GLN A 178 -7.04 10.48 -10.08
CA GLN A 178 -6.81 9.62 -8.91
C GLN A 178 -6.72 10.39 -7.58
N PHE A 179 -6.29 11.66 -7.61
CA PHE A 179 -6.22 12.52 -6.41
C PHE A 179 -7.59 12.95 -5.89
N HIS A 180 -8.60 12.96 -6.75
CA HIS A 180 -9.98 13.31 -6.41
C HIS A 180 -10.89 12.10 -6.26
N MET A 181 -10.37 10.91 -6.55
CA MET A 181 -11.07 9.65 -6.31
C MET A 181 -11.26 9.42 -4.81
N SER A 182 -12.34 8.75 -4.46
CA SER A 182 -12.59 8.32 -3.08
C SER A 182 -11.51 7.37 -2.57
N THR A 183 -11.42 7.23 -1.25
CA THR A 183 -10.50 6.27 -0.63
C THR A 183 -10.74 4.83 -1.11
N GLY A 184 -12.01 4.45 -1.31
CA GLY A 184 -12.37 3.12 -1.82
C GLY A 184 -11.88 2.90 -3.25
N GLU A 185 -12.08 3.86 -4.15
CA GLU A 185 -11.58 3.82 -5.53
C GLU A 185 -10.05 3.69 -5.55
N ASN A 186 -9.35 4.50 -4.77
CA ASN A 186 -7.90 4.45 -4.67
C ASN A 186 -7.38 3.11 -4.15
N LEU A 187 -8.01 2.58 -3.12
CA LEU A 187 -7.62 1.29 -2.54
C LEU A 187 -7.79 0.15 -3.55
N LEU A 188 -8.95 0.09 -4.21
CA LEU A 188 -9.22 -0.95 -5.20
C LEU A 188 -8.35 -0.85 -6.44
N LEU A 189 -8.06 0.36 -6.92
CA LEU A 189 -7.09 0.56 -8.01
C LEU A 189 -5.72 -0.01 -7.66
N SER A 190 -5.28 0.19 -6.43
CA SER A 190 -3.99 -0.31 -5.96
C SER A 190 -3.94 -1.82 -5.89
N ILE A 191 -4.96 -2.44 -5.28
CA ILE A 191 -5.10 -3.90 -5.19
C ILE A 191 -5.14 -4.50 -6.59
N SER A 192 -5.91 -3.92 -7.50
CA SER A 192 -6.05 -4.39 -8.87
C SER A 192 -4.74 -4.30 -9.66
N ASN A 193 -3.95 -3.25 -9.44
CA ASN A 193 -2.63 -3.13 -10.05
C ASN A 193 -1.65 -4.18 -9.51
N CYS A 194 -1.66 -4.46 -8.22
CA CYS A 194 -0.85 -5.53 -7.63
C CYS A 194 -1.26 -6.89 -8.17
N SER A 195 -2.55 -7.16 -8.30
CA SER A 195 -3.07 -8.41 -8.86
C SER A 195 -2.64 -8.62 -10.32
N LYS A 196 -2.59 -7.56 -11.13
CA LYS A 196 -2.07 -7.61 -12.50
C LYS A 196 -0.60 -8.07 -12.56
N LEU A 197 0.23 -7.62 -11.61
CA LEU A 197 1.63 -8.03 -11.53
C LEU A 197 1.78 -9.51 -11.13
N ILE A 198 0.87 -10.03 -10.33
CA ILE A 198 0.86 -11.44 -9.89
C ILE A 198 0.40 -12.37 -11.02
N LEU A 199 -0.56 -11.94 -11.85
CA LEU A 199 -1.12 -12.74 -12.95
C LEU A 199 -0.22 -12.76 -14.20
N GLN A 200 0.88 -11.98 -14.23
CA GLN A 200 1.88 -11.99 -15.30
C GLN A 200 3.08 -12.89 -15.00
N ILE A 201 3.05 -13.61 -13.88
CA ILE A 201 4.04 -14.65 -13.52
C ILE A 201 3.46 -16.02 -13.84
#